data_2a42cdfb3047e0d1a38f44e8446b993c
#
_entry.id   2a42cdfb3047e0d1a38f44e8446b993c
#
_cell.length_a   1.000
_cell.length_b   1.000
_cell.length_c   1.000
_cell.angle_alpha   90.00
_cell.angle_beta   90.00
_cell.angle_gamma   90.00
#
_symmetry.space_group_name_H-M   'P 1'
#
loop_
_entity.id
_entity.type
_entity.pdbx_description
1 polymer ?
#
loop_
_entity_poly.entity_id
_entity_poly.type
_entity_poly.pdbx_seq_one_letter_code
_entity_poly.pdbx_strand_id
1 'polypeptide(L)'
;SRGLGDVYKRQHDDNAMIVCCMENFDPVGIHTGDSIVFSPSQTLSDKEYQMLRDCSLRLIRALKIEGGCNVQLALDPNSFNYDVIEVNPRVSRSSALASKATGYPIAKMAAKIAVGMTLDEIKNPVTGTTYAEFEPALDYVVCKIPRWPFDKFPKADRVLGTQMKATGEVMAIGRTAEEAMQKAVRSLEIDEKDLYSPEAHVASDDQLEQKLVKAQDDRLFYLAEAFRRGYSAEDVHELTKINFYFLDIVQHMVELEKTLEENKDDVDVLRLAKKYGFSDPTIASLWNETADEVRAFRKKHGIIPVYKMVDTCAAEFESKTPYFYSTYDAENESHKTGKKSVIVIGSGPIRIGQGVEFDYATVHCVKALQKMGYEAIVINSNPETVSTDFSISDKLYFEPLTLEDVLNAVSYT
;
A
#
# COMPACT_ATOMS: atom_id res chain seq x y z
N SER A 1 3.28 12.67 12.70
CA SER A 1 4.56 11.95 12.88
C SER A 1 4.99 11.37 11.56
N ARG A 2 6.24 11.52 11.23
CA ARG A 2 6.82 11.02 10.00
C ARG A 2 7.77 9.90 10.43
N GLY A 3 7.55 8.68 9.94
CA GLY A 3 8.33 7.51 10.33
C GLY A 3 9.26 7.04 9.24
N LEU A 4 10.31 6.34 9.59
CA LEU A 4 11.24 5.71 8.67
C LEU A 4 11.16 4.19 8.76
N GLY A 5 11.24 3.56 7.60
CA GLY A 5 11.10 2.13 7.41
C GLY A 5 12.34 1.28 7.67
N ASP A 6 12.47 0.21 6.93
CA ASP A 6 13.46 -0.84 7.20
C ASP A 6 14.87 -0.50 6.69
N VAL A 7 15.86 -0.76 7.55
CA VAL A 7 17.29 -0.53 7.31
C VAL A 7 18.05 -1.85 7.36
N TYR A 8 19.02 -2.04 6.48
CA TYR A 8 19.86 -3.24 6.45
C TYR A 8 21.33 -2.92 6.73
N LYS A 9 22.00 -3.80 7.46
CA LYS A 9 23.43 -3.75 7.70
C LYS A 9 24.06 -5.13 7.72
N ARG A 10 25.31 -5.26 7.18
CA ARG A 10 26.28 -6.23 7.63
C ARG A 10 27.73 -5.79 7.54
N GLN A 11 28.54 -6.35 8.50
CA GLN A 11 29.96 -6.14 8.70
C GLN A 11 30.85 -6.83 7.63
N HIS A 12 31.29 -6.14 6.65
CA HIS A 12 32.65 -5.86 6.22
C HIS A 12 32.58 -4.44 5.71
N ASP A 13 33.35 -3.53 6.28
CA ASP A 13 33.33 -2.09 5.97
C ASP A 13 32.07 -1.29 6.40
N ASP A 14 31.24 -1.81 7.32
CA ASP A 14 30.16 -1.08 7.98
C ASP A 14 29.02 -0.59 7.04
N ASN A 15 28.84 -1.27 5.89
CA ASN A 15 27.81 -0.94 4.92
C ASN A 15 26.41 -1.12 5.48
N ALA A 16 25.58 -0.07 5.36
CA ALA A 16 24.19 -0.05 5.75
C ALA A 16 23.42 0.81 4.77
N MET A 17 22.19 0.42 4.46
CA MET A 17 21.32 1.09 3.51
C MET A 17 19.88 1.16 4.00
N ILE A 18 19.11 2.12 3.48
CA ILE A 18 17.67 2.20 3.68
C ILE A 18 16.99 1.41 2.55
N VAL A 19 16.17 0.42 2.92
CA VAL A 19 15.39 -0.33 1.93
C VAL A 19 14.10 0.37 1.59
N CYS A 20 13.42 0.95 2.58
CA CYS A 20 12.12 1.55 2.39
C CYS A 20 11.92 2.69 3.38
N CYS A 21 11.37 3.79 2.90
CA CYS A 21 10.91 4.91 3.72
C CYS A 21 9.38 4.91 3.71
N MET A 22 8.78 5.02 4.89
CA MET A 22 7.32 5.02 5.08
C MET A 22 6.88 6.19 5.93
N GLU A 23 5.70 6.71 5.66
CA GLU A 23 5.10 7.80 6.42
C GLU A 23 3.68 7.43 6.88
N ASN A 24 3.40 7.68 8.16
CA ASN A 24 2.08 7.48 8.73
C ASN A 24 1.16 8.64 8.35
N PHE A 25 -0.06 8.30 7.92
CA PHE A 25 -1.17 9.22 7.74
C PHE A 25 -1.61 9.82 9.10
N ASP A 26 -1.69 8.98 10.11
CA ASP A 26 -2.12 9.35 11.44
C ASP A 26 -1.01 10.04 12.24
N PRO A 27 -1.34 11.03 13.10
CA PRO A 27 -0.36 11.68 13.97
C PRO A 27 0.20 10.74 15.03
N VAL A 28 1.27 11.18 15.70
CA VAL A 28 1.89 10.46 16.84
C VAL A 28 0.84 10.16 17.91
N GLY A 29 0.90 8.96 18.49
CA GLY A 29 -0.03 8.46 19.50
C GLY A 29 -0.84 7.26 19.02
N ILE A 30 -0.86 6.99 17.71
CA ILE A 30 -1.44 5.79 17.12
C ILE A 30 -0.31 4.83 16.75
N HIS A 31 -0.46 3.56 17.14
CA HIS A 31 0.50 2.52 16.80
C HIS A 31 0.64 2.37 15.27
N THR A 32 1.86 2.26 14.75
CA THR A 32 2.12 2.16 13.29
C THR A 32 1.38 0.99 12.63
N GLY A 33 1.14 -0.11 13.36
CA GLY A 33 0.33 -1.23 12.89
C GLY A 33 -1.14 -0.87 12.66
N ASP A 34 -1.66 0.14 13.36
CA ASP A 34 -3.04 0.65 13.26
C ASP A 34 -3.15 1.90 12.39
N SER A 35 -2.05 2.41 11.86
CA SER A 35 -2.02 3.61 11.02
C SER A 35 -2.13 3.26 9.54
N ILE A 36 -2.77 4.14 8.76
CA ILE A 36 -2.60 4.16 7.31
C ILE A 36 -1.18 4.62 7.02
N VAL A 37 -0.49 3.96 6.09
CA VAL A 37 0.92 4.21 5.79
C VAL A 37 1.13 4.38 4.31
N PHE A 38 1.91 5.39 3.92
CA PHE A 38 2.34 5.62 2.54
C PHE A 38 3.83 5.34 2.38
N SER A 39 4.22 4.81 1.24
CA SER A 39 5.61 4.63 0.81
C SER A 39 5.75 5.04 -0.67
N PRO A 40 6.83 5.79 -1.03
CA PRO A 40 7.78 6.44 -0.14
C PRO A 40 7.13 7.51 0.73
N SER A 41 7.86 8.10 1.70
CA SER A 41 7.35 9.24 2.47
C SER A 41 7.00 10.40 1.53
N GLN A 42 5.86 11.04 1.76
CA GLN A 42 5.26 12.01 0.84
C GLN A 42 5.58 13.46 1.23
N THR A 43 5.77 13.72 2.52
CA THR A 43 5.82 15.10 3.04
C THR A 43 7.20 15.53 3.55
N LEU A 44 8.19 14.62 3.56
CA LEU A 44 9.55 14.95 3.95
C LEU A 44 10.26 15.76 2.85
N SER A 45 10.87 16.90 3.22
CA SER A 45 11.86 17.53 2.38
C SER A 45 13.13 16.66 2.29
N ASP A 46 13.94 16.87 1.27
CA ASP A 46 15.20 16.13 1.11
C ASP A 46 16.11 16.27 2.36
N LYS A 47 16.19 17.45 2.94
CA LYS A 47 16.98 17.69 4.15
C LYS A 47 16.48 16.91 5.35
N GLU A 48 15.16 16.84 5.57
CA GLU A 48 14.55 16.04 6.62
C GLU A 48 14.79 14.55 6.38
N TYR A 49 14.59 14.10 5.14
CA TYR A 49 14.84 12.71 4.77
C TYR A 49 16.28 12.30 5.05
N GLN A 50 17.27 13.07 4.60
CA GLN A 50 18.69 12.77 4.82
C GLN A 50 19.05 12.77 6.31
N MET A 51 18.50 13.71 7.08
CA MET A 51 18.70 13.74 8.54
C MET A 51 18.19 12.48 9.23
N LEU A 52 16.97 12.03 8.90
CA LEU A 52 16.37 10.83 9.49
C LEU A 52 17.07 9.55 8.98
N ARG A 53 17.49 9.55 7.72
CA ARG A 53 18.31 8.49 7.11
C ARG A 53 19.64 8.33 7.87
N ASP A 54 20.37 9.42 8.08
CA ASP A 54 21.65 9.41 8.80
C ASP A 54 21.46 8.97 10.26
N CYS A 55 20.36 9.38 10.92
CA CYS A 55 20.03 8.92 12.25
C CYS A 55 19.85 7.38 12.26
N SER A 56 19.08 6.85 11.34
CA SER A 56 18.80 5.41 11.24
C SER A 56 20.06 4.59 10.98
N LEU A 57 20.93 5.06 10.07
CA LEU A 57 22.21 4.42 9.79
C LEU A 57 23.17 4.46 10.99
N ARG A 58 23.18 5.55 11.76
CA ARG A 58 23.96 5.65 13.01
C ARG A 58 23.43 4.71 14.09
N LEU A 59 22.11 4.61 14.24
CA LEU A 59 21.48 3.71 15.21
C LEU A 59 21.82 2.24 14.94
N ILE A 60 21.66 1.78 13.70
CA ILE A 60 21.95 0.38 13.35
C ILE A 60 23.43 0.04 13.55
N ARG A 61 24.35 1.00 13.27
CA ARG A 61 25.78 0.83 13.53
C ARG A 61 26.09 0.80 15.02
N ALA A 62 25.55 1.72 15.80
CA ALA A 62 25.78 1.80 17.24
C ALA A 62 25.27 0.57 17.98
N LEU A 63 24.13 0.02 17.56
CA LEU A 63 23.53 -1.19 18.10
C LEU A 63 24.16 -2.48 17.56
N LYS A 64 25.10 -2.39 16.63
CA LYS A 64 25.77 -3.52 15.97
C LYS A 64 24.81 -4.55 15.41
N ILE A 65 23.68 -4.06 14.83
CA ILE A 65 22.67 -4.94 14.23
C ILE A 65 23.21 -5.49 12.91
N GLU A 66 23.11 -6.82 12.75
CA GLU A 66 23.38 -7.52 11.49
C GLU A 66 22.06 -8.03 10.91
N GLY A 67 21.82 -7.76 9.61
CA GLY A 67 20.58 -8.08 8.92
C GLY A 67 19.57 -6.93 8.95
N GLY A 68 18.28 -7.25 9.05
CA GLY A 68 17.21 -6.26 8.95
C GLY A 68 16.83 -5.60 10.26
N CYS A 69 16.43 -4.34 10.18
CA CYS A 69 15.99 -3.54 11.31
C CYS A 69 14.91 -2.55 10.85
N ASN A 70 13.89 -2.37 11.69
CA ASN A 70 12.92 -1.29 11.52
C ASN A 70 13.22 -0.19 12.54
N VAL A 71 13.26 1.06 12.07
CA VAL A 71 13.46 2.26 12.91
C VAL A 71 12.24 3.15 12.78
N GLN A 72 11.64 3.52 13.91
CA GLN A 72 10.51 4.44 13.98
C GLN A 72 10.93 5.77 14.59
N LEU A 73 10.66 6.83 13.86
CA LEU A 73 11.05 8.19 14.20
C LEU A 73 9.82 9.10 14.20
N ALA A 74 9.77 10.06 15.10
CA ALA A 74 8.80 11.14 15.10
C ALA A 74 9.51 12.45 14.81
N LEU A 75 9.12 13.13 13.73
CA LEU A 75 9.65 14.44 13.35
C LEU A 75 8.65 15.53 13.76
N ASP A 76 9.15 16.60 14.38
CA ASP A 76 8.39 17.81 14.63
C ASP A 76 8.09 18.51 13.29
N PRO A 77 6.82 18.81 12.96
CA PRO A 77 6.47 19.44 11.69
C PRO A 77 7.00 20.87 11.52
N ASN A 78 7.38 21.53 12.61
CA ASN A 78 7.79 22.93 12.62
C ASN A 78 9.30 23.13 12.85
N SER A 79 10.05 22.04 13.03
CA SER A 79 11.49 22.11 13.28
C SER A 79 12.20 20.85 12.78
N PHE A 80 13.53 20.82 12.87
CA PHE A 80 14.32 19.61 12.61
C PHE A 80 14.50 18.73 13.85
N ASN A 81 13.71 18.95 14.92
CA ASN A 81 13.74 18.09 16.08
C ASN A 81 13.01 16.78 15.78
N TYR A 82 13.56 15.68 16.21
CA TYR A 82 12.95 14.36 16.09
C TYR A 82 13.23 13.48 17.29
N ASP A 83 12.32 12.58 17.55
CA ASP A 83 12.46 11.57 18.58
C ASP A 83 12.58 10.17 17.95
N VAL A 84 13.42 9.32 18.56
CA VAL A 84 13.48 7.89 18.25
C VAL A 84 12.44 7.18 19.09
N ILE A 85 11.39 6.67 18.47
CA ILE A 85 10.30 5.99 19.17
C ILE A 85 10.73 4.57 19.52
N GLU A 86 11.18 3.80 18.53
CA GLU A 86 11.67 2.43 18.75
C GLU A 86 12.57 1.94 17.62
N VAL A 87 13.37 0.93 17.95
CA VAL A 87 14.20 0.20 17.01
C VAL A 87 13.90 -1.30 17.15
N ASN A 88 13.45 -1.93 16.08
CA ASN A 88 13.14 -3.36 16.05
C ASN A 88 14.23 -4.11 15.27
N PRO A 89 15.23 -4.74 15.94
CA PRO A 89 16.37 -5.40 15.28
C PRO A 89 15.99 -6.79 14.77
N ARG A 90 14.97 -6.86 13.95
CA ARG A 90 14.44 -8.11 13.39
C ARG A 90 13.65 -7.83 12.12
N VAL A 91 13.50 -8.84 11.28
CA VAL A 91 12.47 -8.84 10.22
C VAL A 91 11.09 -8.86 10.88
N SER A 92 10.18 -8.02 10.42
CA SER A 92 8.86 -7.78 11.00
C SER A 92 7.78 -7.73 9.92
N ARG A 93 6.54 -7.44 10.31
CA ARG A 93 5.44 -7.19 9.35
C ARG A 93 5.76 -6.02 8.42
N SER A 94 6.32 -4.93 8.96
CA SER A 94 6.75 -3.80 8.13
C SER A 94 7.81 -4.20 7.11
N SER A 95 8.69 -5.16 7.42
CA SER A 95 9.65 -5.71 6.46
C SER A 95 8.98 -6.50 5.34
N ALA A 96 7.90 -7.21 5.63
CA ALA A 96 7.09 -7.88 4.60
C ALA A 96 6.45 -6.86 3.66
N LEU A 97 5.84 -5.82 4.22
CA LEU A 97 5.31 -4.68 3.46
C LEU A 97 6.41 -4.01 2.63
N ALA A 98 7.54 -3.63 3.24
CA ALA A 98 8.67 -2.98 2.58
C ALA A 98 9.20 -3.81 1.41
N SER A 99 9.32 -5.13 1.59
CA SER A 99 9.78 -6.04 0.55
C SER A 99 8.87 -6.03 -0.69
N LYS A 100 7.56 -6.05 -0.49
CA LYS A 100 6.59 -6.04 -1.59
C LYS A 100 6.42 -4.63 -2.18
N ALA A 101 6.49 -3.59 -1.34
CA ALA A 101 6.41 -2.20 -1.78
C ALA A 101 7.59 -1.79 -2.67
N THR A 102 8.78 -2.29 -2.40
CA THR A 102 10.01 -1.94 -3.14
C THR A 102 10.41 -2.98 -4.17
N GLY A 103 9.84 -4.18 -4.14
CA GLY A 103 10.33 -5.32 -4.91
C GLY A 103 11.65 -5.92 -4.37
N TYR A 104 12.27 -5.31 -3.36
CA TYR A 104 13.53 -5.77 -2.78
C TYR A 104 13.29 -6.96 -1.84
N PRO A 105 13.85 -8.18 -2.12
CA PRO A 105 13.51 -9.40 -1.39
C PRO A 105 14.22 -9.48 -0.04
N ILE A 106 13.76 -8.75 0.93
CA ILE A 106 14.34 -8.53 2.26
C ILE A 106 14.68 -9.85 2.97
N ALA A 107 13.75 -10.80 3.04
CA ALA A 107 13.97 -12.07 3.73
C ALA A 107 15.10 -12.89 3.10
N LYS A 108 15.19 -12.88 1.76
CA LYS A 108 16.27 -13.55 1.01
C LYS A 108 17.63 -12.92 1.29
N MET A 109 17.68 -11.58 1.37
CA MET A 109 18.92 -10.86 1.70
C MET A 109 19.33 -11.13 3.16
N ALA A 110 18.39 -11.04 4.09
CA ALA A 110 18.64 -11.35 5.50
C ALA A 110 19.18 -12.78 5.71
N ALA A 111 18.64 -13.77 4.99
CA ALA A 111 19.12 -15.15 5.06
C ALA A 111 20.57 -15.28 4.54
N LYS A 112 20.93 -14.59 3.45
CA LYS A 112 22.31 -14.58 2.92
C LYS A 112 23.28 -13.89 3.88
N ILE A 113 22.86 -12.77 4.48
CA ILE A 113 23.65 -12.09 5.51
C ILE A 113 23.88 -13.02 6.71
N ALA A 114 22.87 -13.74 7.17
CA ALA A 114 22.97 -14.66 8.30
C ALA A 114 23.98 -15.80 8.09
N VAL A 115 24.24 -16.22 6.85
CA VAL A 115 25.25 -17.23 6.53
C VAL A 115 26.62 -16.65 6.19
N GLY A 116 26.81 -15.34 6.35
CA GLY A 116 28.14 -14.74 6.30
C GLY A 116 28.41 -13.82 5.11
N MET A 117 27.49 -13.63 4.14
CA MET A 117 27.69 -12.75 3.00
C MET A 117 27.54 -11.28 3.36
N THR A 118 28.24 -10.41 2.68
CA THR A 118 28.12 -8.94 2.78
C THR A 118 27.21 -8.38 1.68
N LEU A 119 26.72 -7.13 1.83
CA LEU A 119 25.80 -6.52 0.88
C LEU A 119 26.42 -6.35 -0.52
N ASP A 120 27.71 -6.08 -0.60
CA ASP A 120 28.51 -5.94 -1.82
C ASP A 120 28.84 -7.28 -2.50
N GLU A 121 28.73 -8.40 -1.77
CA GLU A 121 28.87 -9.76 -2.34
C GLU A 121 27.54 -10.32 -2.85
N ILE A 122 26.42 -9.83 -2.33
CA ILE A 122 25.10 -10.33 -2.68
C ILE A 122 24.61 -9.63 -3.95
N LYS A 123 24.49 -10.36 -5.05
CA LYS A 123 23.82 -9.85 -6.26
C LYS A 123 22.35 -9.61 -5.98
N ASN A 124 21.85 -8.45 -6.42
CA ASN A 124 20.44 -8.14 -6.37
C ASN A 124 19.68 -9.03 -7.38
N PRO A 125 18.78 -9.92 -6.94
CA PRO A 125 18.07 -10.83 -7.83
C PRO A 125 17.04 -10.13 -8.73
N VAL A 126 16.70 -8.88 -8.42
CA VAL A 126 15.76 -8.07 -9.20
C VAL A 126 16.42 -7.55 -10.47
N THR A 127 17.61 -6.98 -10.35
CA THR A 127 18.34 -6.43 -11.50
C THR A 127 19.28 -7.46 -12.14
N GLY A 128 19.79 -8.39 -11.35
CA GLY A 128 20.82 -9.36 -11.78
C GLY A 128 22.20 -8.75 -12.04
N THR A 129 22.29 -7.44 -12.16
CA THR A 129 23.51 -6.69 -12.51
C THR A 129 24.05 -5.84 -11.36
N THR A 130 23.17 -5.37 -10.46
CA THR A 130 23.57 -4.59 -9.28
C THR A 130 23.76 -5.49 -8.05
N TYR A 131 24.21 -4.89 -6.97
CA TYR A 131 24.40 -5.55 -5.67
C TYR A 131 23.35 -5.12 -4.65
N ALA A 132 23.25 -5.84 -3.55
CA ALA A 132 22.26 -5.64 -2.52
C ALA A 132 22.41 -4.32 -1.73
N GLU A 133 23.51 -3.62 -1.89
CA GLU A 133 23.80 -2.32 -1.24
C GLU A 133 23.10 -1.12 -1.91
N PHE A 134 22.51 -1.29 -3.10
CA PHE A 134 21.79 -0.22 -3.79
C PHE A 134 20.43 0.00 -3.15
N GLU A 135 20.21 1.24 -2.67
CA GLU A 135 18.94 1.64 -2.07
C GLU A 135 17.82 1.69 -3.13
N PRO A 136 16.64 1.10 -2.84
CA PRO A 136 15.51 1.21 -3.75
C PRO A 136 15.06 2.64 -3.99
N ALA A 137 14.70 2.94 -5.23
CA ALA A 137 14.05 4.18 -5.65
C ALA A 137 12.69 3.84 -6.26
N LEU A 138 11.62 4.53 -5.84
CA LEU A 138 10.25 4.27 -6.27
C LEU A 138 9.70 5.44 -7.06
N ASP A 139 9.06 5.17 -8.19
CA ASP A 139 8.33 6.14 -9.02
C ASP A 139 6.80 5.93 -8.97
N TYR A 140 6.32 5.19 -7.99
CA TYR A 140 4.92 4.91 -7.67
C TYR A 140 4.65 5.13 -6.17
N VAL A 141 3.38 5.10 -5.79
CA VAL A 141 2.95 5.24 -4.40
C VAL A 141 2.32 3.96 -3.91
N VAL A 142 2.70 3.57 -2.71
CA VAL A 142 2.12 2.42 -1.99
C VAL A 142 1.31 2.95 -0.82
N CYS A 143 0.09 2.44 -0.66
CA CYS A 143 -0.76 2.70 0.49
C CYS A 143 -1.05 1.38 1.23
N LYS A 144 -0.82 1.38 2.54
CA LYS A 144 -1.18 0.30 3.44
C LYS A 144 -2.32 0.76 4.34
N ILE A 145 -3.39 -0.03 4.43
CA ILE A 145 -4.48 0.19 5.39
C ILE A 145 -4.62 -1.05 6.29
N PRO A 146 -4.69 -0.87 7.63
CA PRO A 146 -4.91 -1.96 8.56
C PRO A 146 -6.32 -2.57 8.41
N ARG A 147 -6.45 -3.86 8.74
CA ARG A 147 -7.73 -4.54 8.87
C ARG A 147 -7.99 -4.85 10.34
N TRP A 148 -9.02 -4.23 10.90
CA TRP A 148 -9.39 -4.41 12.31
C TRP A 148 -10.48 -5.46 12.47
N PRO A 149 -10.56 -6.16 13.63
CA PRO A 149 -11.52 -7.22 13.88
C PRO A 149 -12.84 -6.74 14.48
N PHE A 150 -13.19 -5.45 14.34
CA PHE A 150 -14.36 -4.87 15.02
C PHE A 150 -15.69 -5.38 14.45
N ASP A 151 -15.70 -5.92 13.23
CA ASP A 151 -16.81 -6.69 12.67
C ASP A 151 -17.14 -7.94 13.48
N LYS A 152 -16.14 -8.57 14.11
CA LYS A 152 -16.28 -9.73 14.99
C LYS A 152 -16.49 -9.35 16.47
N PHE A 153 -15.99 -8.19 16.87
CA PHE A 153 -16.06 -7.69 18.24
C PHE A 153 -16.74 -6.32 18.32
N PRO A 154 -18.06 -6.22 18.06
CA PRO A 154 -18.75 -4.93 17.96
C PRO A 154 -18.80 -4.16 19.29
N LYS A 155 -18.53 -4.82 20.42
CA LYS A 155 -18.47 -4.19 21.76
C LYS A 155 -17.05 -3.79 22.18
N ALA A 156 -16.03 -4.04 21.34
CA ALA A 156 -14.67 -3.64 21.64
C ALA A 156 -14.51 -2.11 21.52
N ASP A 157 -13.57 -1.56 22.30
CA ASP A 157 -13.18 -0.17 22.14
C ASP A 157 -12.47 0.03 20.80
N ARG A 158 -13.07 0.85 19.92
CA ARG A 158 -12.58 1.14 18.57
C ARG A 158 -11.57 2.30 18.54
N VAL A 159 -11.36 3.01 19.66
CA VAL A 159 -10.40 4.13 19.69
C VAL A 159 -8.98 3.60 19.53
N LEU A 160 -8.29 4.06 18.50
CA LEU A 160 -6.91 3.71 18.21
C LEU A 160 -5.95 4.47 19.12
N GLY A 161 -4.87 3.82 19.52
CA GLY A 161 -3.88 4.37 20.43
C GLY A 161 -2.52 3.68 20.30
N THR A 162 -1.74 3.66 21.36
CA THR A 162 -0.39 3.09 21.38
C THR A 162 -0.36 1.56 21.37
N GLN A 163 -1.48 0.91 21.63
CA GLN A 163 -1.62 -0.55 21.56
C GLN A 163 -2.22 -0.96 20.23
N MET A 164 -1.57 -1.86 19.52
CA MET A 164 -2.05 -2.37 18.23
C MET A 164 -3.33 -3.19 18.39
N LYS A 165 -4.36 -2.86 17.60
CA LYS A 165 -5.66 -3.53 17.54
C LYS A 165 -5.90 -4.27 16.22
N ALA A 166 -5.20 -3.88 15.15
CA ALA A 166 -5.32 -4.51 13.84
C ALA A 166 -4.85 -5.97 13.85
N THR A 167 -5.54 -6.82 13.08
CA THR A 167 -5.20 -8.24 12.90
C THR A 167 -4.50 -8.53 11.60
N GLY A 168 -4.74 -7.73 10.58
CA GLY A 168 -4.13 -7.85 9.26
C GLY A 168 -3.99 -6.49 8.59
N GLU A 169 -3.52 -6.50 7.37
CA GLU A 169 -3.36 -5.31 6.57
C GLU A 169 -3.54 -5.62 5.08
N VAL A 170 -3.84 -4.59 4.32
CA VAL A 170 -3.81 -4.62 2.86
C VAL A 170 -2.79 -3.62 2.34
N MET A 171 -2.28 -3.90 1.17
CA MET A 171 -1.38 -3.02 0.43
C MET A 171 -1.93 -2.80 -0.97
N ALA A 172 -1.90 -1.57 -1.43
CA ALA A 172 -2.22 -1.24 -2.80
C ALA A 172 -1.16 -0.28 -3.38
N ILE A 173 -1.00 -0.33 -4.69
CA ILE A 173 0.00 0.43 -5.43
C ILE A 173 -0.71 1.23 -6.53
N GLY A 174 -0.33 2.49 -6.69
CA GLY A 174 -0.83 3.38 -7.73
C GLY A 174 0.24 4.37 -8.19
N ARG A 175 -0.07 5.12 -9.24
CA ARG A 175 0.80 6.22 -9.72
C ARG A 175 0.58 7.50 -8.93
N THR A 176 -0.55 7.59 -8.21
CA THR A 176 -0.89 8.67 -7.30
C THR A 176 -1.29 8.12 -5.94
N ALA A 177 -1.26 8.97 -4.92
CA ALA A 177 -1.66 8.60 -3.56
C ALA A 177 -3.17 8.29 -3.50
N GLU A 178 -3.99 9.01 -4.25
CA GLU A 178 -5.43 8.79 -4.37
C GLU A 178 -5.73 7.40 -4.96
N GLU A 179 -5.06 7.05 -6.08
CA GLU A 179 -5.22 5.73 -6.70
C GLU A 179 -4.86 4.62 -5.72
N ALA A 180 -3.72 4.74 -5.05
CA ALA A 180 -3.26 3.76 -4.07
C ALA A 180 -4.23 3.66 -2.87
N MET A 181 -4.72 4.79 -2.35
CA MET A 181 -5.67 4.82 -1.22
C MET A 181 -7.00 4.17 -1.60
N GLN A 182 -7.59 4.52 -2.74
CA GLN A 182 -8.86 3.96 -3.19
C GLN A 182 -8.80 2.44 -3.41
N LYS A 183 -7.72 1.97 -4.03
CA LYS A 183 -7.46 0.53 -4.15
C LYS A 183 -7.30 -0.15 -2.80
N ALA A 184 -6.60 0.47 -1.84
CA ALA A 184 -6.43 -0.08 -0.51
C ALA A 184 -7.77 -0.18 0.23
N VAL A 185 -8.64 0.82 0.12
CA VAL A 185 -10.00 0.76 0.70
C VAL A 185 -10.78 -0.43 0.13
N ARG A 186 -10.81 -0.61 -1.20
CA ARG A 186 -11.48 -1.75 -1.84
C ARG A 186 -10.89 -3.10 -1.43
N SER A 187 -9.64 -3.14 -1.03
CA SER A 187 -8.95 -4.36 -0.60
C SER A 187 -9.29 -4.78 0.83
N LEU A 188 -9.90 -3.92 1.64
CA LEU A 188 -10.21 -4.21 3.05
C LEU A 188 -11.30 -5.27 3.23
N GLU A 189 -12.14 -5.49 2.22
CA GLU A 189 -13.29 -6.41 2.27
C GLU A 189 -14.23 -6.11 3.46
N ILE A 190 -14.62 -4.83 3.57
CA ILE A 190 -15.53 -4.31 4.61
C ILE A 190 -16.87 -3.80 4.05
N ASP A 191 -17.21 -4.23 2.83
CA ASP A 191 -18.39 -3.81 2.05
C ASP A 191 -18.35 -2.36 1.53
N GLU A 192 -17.38 -1.54 1.94
CA GLU A 192 -17.14 -0.21 1.38
C GLU A 192 -16.32 -0.31 0.08
N LYS A 193 -16.73 0.44 -0.93
CA LYS A 193 -16.14 0.40 -2.28
C LYS A 193 -15.23 1.61 -2.56
N ASP A 194 -15.41 2.67 -1.79
CA ASP A 194 -14.76 3.97 -1.91
C ASP A 194 -14.77 4.69 -0.55
N LEU A 195 -14.60 6.01 -0.54
CA LEU A 195 -14.63 6.84 0.66
C LEU A 195 -16.05 7.25 1.11
N TYR A 196 -17.09 6.63 0.58
CA TYR A 196 -18.46 6.83 1.05
C TYR A 196 -18.85 5.76 2.06
N SER A 197 -19.42 6.19 3.19
CA SER A 197 -20.03 5.30 4.17
C SER A 197 -21.41 5.81 4.56
N PRO A 198 -22.45 4.97 4.48
CA PRO A 198 -23.79 5.36 4.90
C PRO A 198 -23.88 5.83 6.36
N GLU A 199 -23.07 5.21 7.25
CA GLU A 199 -23.01 5.61 8.67
C GLU A 199 -22.45 7.03 8.83
N ALA A 200 -21.37 7.35 8.13
CA ALA A 200 -20.78 8.67 8.17
C ALA A 200 -21.73 9.72 7.57
N HIS A 201 -22.43 9.37 6.49
CA HIS A 201 -23.35 10.29 5.80
C HIS A 201 -24.54 10.70 6.65
N VAL A 202 -25.10 9.81 7.47
CA VAL A 202 -26.26 10.11 8.32
C VAL A 202 -25.88 10.65 9.71
N ALA A 203 -24.60 10.70 10.04
CA ALA A 203 -24.13 11.19 11.33
C ALA A 203 -24.48 12.68 11.53
N SER A 204 -24.81 13.09 12.76
CA SER A 204 -24.92 14.52 13.10
C SER A 204 -23.54 15.19 13.08
N ASP A 205 -23.51 16.53 12.98
CA ASP A 205 -22.24 17.26 12.99
C ASP A 205 -21.44 17.01 14.28
N ASP A 206 -22.11 16.94 15.44
CA ASP A 206 -21.47 16.58 16.71
C ASP A 206 -20.85 15.18 16.68
N GLN A 207 -21.50 14.21 16.04
CA GLN A 207 -20.98 12.86 15.88
C GLN A 207 -19.80 12.83 14.91
N LEU A 208 -19.91 13.56 13.80
CA LEU A 208 -18.82 13.70 12.84
C LEU A 208 -17.57 14.26 13.51
N GLU A 209 -17.67 15.38 14.23
CA GLU A 209 -16.54 15.99 14.93
C GLU A 209 -15.93 15.07 15.99
N GLN A 210 -16.75 14.34 16.75
CA GLN A 210 -16.25 13.36 17.72
C GLN A 210 -15.44 12.25 17.03
N LYS A 211 -15.86 11.78 15.84
CA LYS A 211 -15.17 10.77 15.04
C LYS A 211 -13.87 11.31 14.42
N LEU A 212 -13.82 12.58 14.09
CA LEU A 212 -12.59 13.24 13.61
C LEU A 212 -11.56 13.38 14.73
N VAL A 213 -11.99 13.84 15.91
CA VAL A 213 -11.09 14.02 17.09
C VAL A 213 -10.58 12.69 17.63
N LYS A 214 -11.47 11.69 17.73
CA LYS A 214 -11.09 10.36 18.25
C LYS A 214 -10.79 9.41 17.10
N ALA A 215 -9.51 9.13 16.87
CA ALA A 215 -9.09 8.18 15.86
C ALA A 215 -9.74 6.80 16.06
N GLN A 216 -10.49 6.36 15.08
CA GLN A 216 -11.10 5.03 15.01
C GLN A 216 -10.83 4.41 13.62
N ASP A 217 -11.13 3.13 13.47
CA ASP A 217 -10.94 2.40 12.21
C ASP A 217 -11.74 2.96 11.02
N ASP A 218 -12.82 3.66 11.29
CA ASP A 218 -13.71 4.27 10.28
C ASP A 218 -13.43 5.77 10.02
N ARG A 219 -12.43 6.37 10.69
CA ARG A 219 -12.14 7.82 10.61
C ARG A 219 -11.96 8.32 9.17
N LEU A 220 -11.39 7.52 8.28
CA LEU A 220 -11.18 7.90 6.88
C LEU A 220 -12.49 8.29 6.17
N PHE A 221 -13.57 7.55 6.43
CA PHE A 221 -14.90 7.84 5.87
C PHE A 221 -15.51 9.12 6.42
N TYR A 222 -15.28 9.41 7.71
CA TYR A 222 -15.71 10.67 8.33
C TYR A 222 -14.91 11.87 7.85
N LEU A 223 -13.64 11.72 7.49
CA LEU A 223 -12.83 12.75 6.83
C LEU A 223 -13.44 13.12 5.48
N ALA A 224 -13.75 12.13 4.64
CA ALA A 224 -14.39 12.38 3.35
C ALA A 224 -15.77 13.04 3.51
N GLU A 225 -16.57 12.62 4.50
CA GLU A 225 -17.86 13.21 4.76
C GLU A 225 -17.75 14.66 5.26
N ALA A 226 -16.75 15.01 6.06
CA ALA A 226 -16.48 16.38 6.48
C ALA A 226 -16.25 17.30 5.26
N PHE A 227 -15.45 16.86 4.29
CA PHE A 227 -15.24 17.60 3.04
C PHE A 227 -16.52 17.70 2.20
N ARG A 228 -17.36 16.64 2.12
CA ARG A 228 -18.67 16.72 1.45
C ARG A 228 -19.60 17.74 2.09
N ARG A 229 -19.49 17.95 3.40
CA ARG A 229 -20.26 18.98 4.15
C ARG A 229 -19.62 20.37 4.10
N GLY A 230 -18.48 20.54 3.43
CA GLY A 230 -17.81 21.82 3.23
C GLY A 230 -16.90 22.27 4.37
N TYR A 231 -16.45 21.37 5.24
CA TYR A 231 -15.37 21.69 6.18
C TYR A 231 -14.11 22.03 5.39
N SER A 232 -13.35 23.02 5.86
CA SER A 232 -12.06 23.35 5.25
C SER A 232 -10.96 22.37 5.69
N ALA A 233 -9.86 22.29 4.94
CA ALA A 233 -8.71 21.51 5.34
C ALA A 233 -8.12 21.98 6.67
N GLU A 234 -8.20 23.28 6.96
CA GLU A 234 -7.80 23.88 8.24
C GLU A 234 -8.67 23.39 9.41
N ASP A 235 -10.00 23.37 9.25
CA ASP A 235 -10.91 22.88 10.28
C ASP A 235 -10.66 21.41 10.59
N VAL A 236 -10.51 20.59 9.54
CA VAL A 236 -10.23 19.16 9.68
C VAL A 236 -8.84 18.92 10.28
N HIS A 237 -7.83 19.69 9.90
CA HIS A 237 -6.50 19.64 10.49
C HIS A 237 -6.53 19.96 12.00
N GLU A 238 -7.25 21.02 12.39
CA GLU A 238 -7.37 21.39 13.81
C GLU A 238 -8.00 20.29 14.66
N LEU A 239 -8.98 19.57 14.12
CA LEU A 239 -9.65 18.46 14.81
C LEU A 239 -8.78 17.17 14.85
N THR A 240 -8.06 16.89 13.78
CA THR A 240 -7.41 15.57 13.59
C THR A 240 -5.89 15.59 13.76
N LYS A 241 -5.25 16.73 13.55
CA LYS A 241 -3.79 16.92 13.45
C LYS A 241 -3.15 16.10 12.32
N ILE A 242 -3.94 15.64 11.35
CA ILE A 242 -3.46 14.99 10.13
C ILE A 242 -2.77 16.05 9.25
N ASN A 243 -1.67 15.69 8.61
CA ASN A 243 -0.93 16.58 7.72
C ASN A 243 -1.80 17.03 6.54
N PHE A 244 -1.71 18.31 6.17
CA PHE A 244 -2.47 18.92 5.06
C PHE A 244 -2.33 18.14 3.75
N TYR A 245 -1.16 17.63 3.43
CA TYR A 245 -0.97 16.81 2.23
C TYR A 245 -1.94 15.63 2.14
N PHE A 246 -2.16 14.93 3.26
CA PHE A 246 -3.10 13.79 3.28
C PHE A 246 -4.56 14.25 3.29
N LEU A 247 -4.84 15.39 3.88
CA LEU A 247 -6.19 15.99 3.84
C LEU A 247 -6.53 16.44 2.42
N ASP A 248 -5.58 17.05 1.71
CA ASP A 248 -5.73 17.47 0.31
C ASP A 248 -6.04 16.28 -0.61
N ILE A 249 -5.42 15.10 -0.38
CA ILE A 249 -5.73 13.87 -1.12
C ILE A 249 -7.20 13.49 -0.93
N VAL A 250 -7.69 13.47 0.32
CA VAL A 250 -9.08 13.11 0.61
C VAL A 250 -10.05 14.15 0.04
N GLN A 251 -9.74 15.43 0.19
CA GLN A 251 -10.53 16.54 -0.39
C GLN A 251 -10.61 16.44 -1.91
N HIS A 252 -9.49 16.22 -2.58
CA HIS A 252 -9.42 16.08 -4.05
C HIS A 252 -10.29 14.90 -4.53
N MET A 253 -10.32 13.79 -3.82
CA MET A 253 -11.21 12.68 -4.17
C MET A 253 -12.69 13.05 -4.03
N VAL A 254 -13.07 13.80 -3.00
CA VAL A 254 -14.44 14.28 -2.82
C VAL A 254 -14.83 15.30 -3.91
N GLU A 255 -13.93 16.18 -4.29
CA GLU A 255 -14.15 17.14 -5.39
C GLU A 255 -14.32 16.43 -6.74
N LEU A 256 -13.53 15.39 -6.99
CA LEU A 256 -13.64 14.58 -8.21
C LEU A 256 -14.93 13.73 -8.21
N GLU A 257 -15.35 13.23 -7.05
CA GLU A 257 -16.66 12.56 -6.88
C GLU A 257 -17.80 13.47 -7.32
N LYS A 258 -17.82 14.72 -6.86
CA LYS A 258 -18.79 15.73 -7.28
C LYS A 258 -18.70 16.05 -8.77
N THR A 259 -17.49 16.16 -9.31
CA THR A 259 -17.27 16.38 -10.74
C THR A 259 -17.84 15.24 -11.58
N LEU A 260 -17.66 13.99 -11.15
CA LEU A 260 -18.25 12.82 -11.80
C LEU A 260 -19.78 12.85 -11.79
N GLU A 261 -20.39 13.19 -10.65
CA GLU A 261 -21.85 13.28 -10.50
C GLU A 261 -22.46 14.34 -11.44
N GLU A 262 -21.79 15.50 -11.57
CA GLU A 262 -22.24 16.61 -12.41
C GLU A 262 -22.00 16.37 -13.92
N ASN A 263 -21.10 15.47 -14.30
CA ASN A 263 -20.66 15.27 -15.69
C ASN A 263 -20.81 13.79 -16.13
N LYS A 264 -22.03 13.30 -16.07
CA LYS A 264 -22.36 11.96 -16.56
C LYS A 264 -21.99 11.81 -18.04
N ASP A 265 -21.45 10.63 -18.41
CA ASP A 265 -21.03 10.26 -19.78
C ASP A 265 -19.89 11.11 -20.36
N ASP A 266 -19.25 11.97 -19.57
CA ASP A 266 -18.07 12.70 -20.02
C ASP A 266 -16.85 11.78 -20.00
N VAL A 267 -16.24 11.58 -21.18
CA VAL A 267 -15.13 10.65 -21.39
C VAL A 267 -13.85 11.12 -20.71
N ASP A 268 -13.60 12.43 -20.69
CA ASP A 268 -12.39 13.00 -20.10
C ASP A 268 -12.45 12.97 -18.57
N VAL A 269 -13.63 13.28 -18.02
CA VAL A 269 -13.89 13.16 -16.57
C VAL A 269 -13.79 11.70 -16.14
N LEU A 270 -14.37 10.78 -16.92
CA LEU A 270 -14.23 9.33 -16.64
C LEU A 270 -12.77 8.88 -16.67
N ARG A 271 -11.99 9.30 -17.66
CA ARG A 271 -10.56 8.99 -17.77
C ARG A 271 -9.78 9.49 -16.55
N LEU A 272 -10.05 10.72 -16.14
CA LEU A 272 -9.45 11.33 -14.95
C LEU A 272 -9.81 10.55 -13.70
N ALA A 273 -11.07 10.22 -13.50
CA ALA A 273 -11.54 9.43 -12.35
C ALA A 273 -10.87 8.05 -12.29
N LYS A 274 -10.77 7.34 -13.42
CA LYS A 274 -10.08 6.05 -13.48
C LYS A 274 -8.59 6.19 -13.12
N LYS A 275 -7.94 7.26 -13.56
CA LYS A 275 -6.54 7.56 -13.22
C LYS A 275 -6.33 7.77 -11.71
N TYR A 276 -7.30 8.36 -11.03
CA TYR A 276 -7.29 8.56 -9.58
C TYR A 276 -7.92 7.40 -8.78
N GLY A 277 -8.21 6.28 -9.43
CA GLY A 277 -8.54 5.02 -8.77
C GLY A 277 -10.02 4.78 -8.51
N PHE A 278 -10.94 5.60 -9.03
CA PHE A 278 -12.38 5.37 -8.91
C PHE A 278 -12.79 4.05 -9.57
N SER A 279 -13.54 3.23 -8.85
CA SER A 279 -14.02 1.94 -9.36
C SER A 279 -15.23 2.09 -10.29
N ASP A 280 -15.44 1.13 -11.18
CA ASP A 280 -16.64 1.09 -12.00
C ASP A 280 -17.93 1.06 -11.13
N PRO A 281 -18.01 0.33 -9.99
CA PRO A 281 -19.16 0.42 -9.07
C PRO A 281 -19.38 1.78 -8.43
N THR A 282 -18.32 2.52 -8.08
CA THR A 282 -18.45 3.88 -7.52
C THR A 282 -19.01 4.84 -8.55
N ILE A 283 -18.44 4.84 -9.76
CA ILE A 283 -18.91 5.68 -10.88
C ILE A 283 -20.36 5.34 -11.24
N ALA A 284 -20.70 4.05 -11.27
CA ALA A 284 -22.05 3.59 -11.53
C ALA A 284 -23.07 4.13 -10.51
N SER A 285 -22.69 4.18 -9.23
CA SER A 285 -23.51 4.74 -8.17
C SER A 285 -23.77 6.24 -8.39
N LEU A 286 -22.73 7.00 -8.76
CA LEU A 286 -22.83 8.43 -9.04
C LEU A 286 -23.65 8.74 -10.30
N TRP A 287 -23.54 7.89 -11.32
CA TRP A 287 -24.24 8.07 -12.61
C TRP A 287 -25.63 7.43 -12.64
N ASN A 288 -26.02 6.76 -11.56
CA ASN A 288 -27.26 5.95 -11.50
C ASN A 288 -27.34 4.90 -12.64
N GLU A 289 -26.26 4.14 -12.79
CA GLU A 289 -26.05 3.08 -13.77
C GLU A 289 -25.60 1.79 -13.08
N THR A 290 -25.34 0.75 -13.85
CA THR A 290 -24.71 -0.47 -13.40
C THR A 290 -23.20 -0.43 -13.67
N ALA A 291 -22.40 -1.15 -12.89
CA ALA A 291 -20.96 -1.27 -13.10
C ALA A 291 -20.62 -1.85 -14.48
N ASP A 292 -21.47 -2.74 -15.02
CA ASP A 292 -21.30 -3.31 -16.36
C ASP A 292 -21.50 -2.27 -17.47
N GLU A 293 -22.44 -1.34 -17.31
CA GLU A 293 -22.65 -0.23 -18.24
C GLU A 293 -21.46 0.72 -18.23
N VAL A 294 -20.98 1.13 -17.08
CA VAL A 294 -19.75 1.94 -16.93
C VAL A 294 -18.55 1.22 -17.55
N ARG A 295 -18.39 -0.08 -17.28
CA ARG A 295 -17.32 -0.91 -17.86
C ARG A 295 -17.40 -0.95 -19.39
N ALA A 296 -18.59 -1.15 -19.95
CA ALA A 296 -18.81 -1.16 -21.39
C ALA A 296 -18.49 0.21 -22.00
N PHE A 297 -18.95 1.29 -21.37
CA PHE A 297 -18.72 2.67 -21.81
C PHE A 297 -17.23 3.00 -21.82
N ARG A 298 -16.49 2.76 -20.72
CA ARG A 298 -15.06 3.06 -20.68
C ARG A 298 -14.24 2.25 -21.67
N LYS A 299 -14.57 0.96 -21.87
CA LYS A 299 -13.91 0.11 -22.87
C LYS A 299 -14.14 0.59 -24.30
N LYS A 300 -15.35 1.03 -24.62
CA LYS A 300 -15.69 1.62 -25.91
C LYS A 300 -14.82 2.86 -26.24
N HIS A 301 -14.46 3.63 -25.21
CA HIS A 301 -13.63 4.83 -25.33
C HIS A 301 -12.13 4.58 -25.06
N GLY A 302 -11.70 3.31 -25.04
CA GLY A 302 -10.30 2.93 -24.89
C GLY A 302 -9.72 3.22 -23.49
N ILE A 303 -10.58 3.42 -22.48
CA ILE A 303 -10.15 3.60 -21.08
C ILE A 303 -9.98 2.20 -20.46
N ILE A 304 -8.77 1.67 -20.59
CA ILE A 304 -8.40 0.32 -20.18
C ILE A 304 -7.17 0.42 -19.28
N PRO A 305 -7.16 -0.26 -18.11
CA PRO A 305 -5.96 -0.26 -17.27
C PRO A 305 -4.83 -1.00 -17.95
N VAL A 306 -3.62 -0.61 -17.63
CA VAL A 306 -2.38 -1.30 -17.96
C VAL A 306 -1.70 -1.78 -16.69
N TYR A 307 -0.70 -2.65 -16.79
CA TYR A 307 0.01 -3.18 -15.64
C TYR A 307 1.47 -2.76 -15.69
N LYS A 308 1.88 -2.04 -14.64
CA LYS A 308 3.26 -1.63 -14.40
C LYS A 308 3.95 -2.62 -13.49
N MET A 309 5.25 -2.80 -13.67
CA MET A 309 6.08 -3.61 -12.79
C MET A 309 6.44 -2.83 -11.53
N VAL A 310 6.45 -3.50 -10.39
CA VAL A 310 7.03 -2.97 -9.16
C VAL A 310 8.55 -2.94 -9.34
N ASP A 311 9.10 -1.76 -9.58
CA ASP A 311 10.49 -1.56 -9.93
C ASP A 311 11.29 -0.98 -8.76
N THR A 312 12.35 -1.66 -8.36
CA THR A 312 13.26 -1.27 -7.29
C THR A 312 14.16 -0.08 -7.66
N CYS A 313 14.26 0.23 -8.94
CA CYS A 313 15.28 1.15 -9.49
C CYS A 313 14.67 2.36 -10.21
N ALA A 314 13.38 2.62 -10.13
CA ALA A 314 12.69 3.70 -10.85
C ALA A 314 13.10 3.78 -12.34
N ALA A 315 13.16 2.63 -13.01
CA ALA A 315 13.57 2.44 -14.42
C ALA A 315 15.04 2.82 -14.76
N GLU A 316 15.90 3.03 -13.77
CA GLU A 316 17.34 3.25 -14.04
C GLU A 316 18.05 2.03 -14.58
N PHE A 317 17.62 0.83 -14.19
CA PHE A 317 18.16 -0.45 -14.63
C PHE A 317 17.03 -1.38 -15.05
N GLU A 318 17.30 -2.30 -15.97
CA GLU A 318 16.35 -3.37 -16.28
C GLU A 318 16.10 -4.21 -15.03
N SER A 319 14.84 -4.29 -14.58
CA SER A 319 14.42 -5.06 -13.42
C SER A 319 13.51 -6.22 -13.83
N LYS A 320 13.51 -7.29 -13.02
CA LYS A 320 12.71 -8.50 -13.23
C LYS A 320 12.05 -8.90 -11.92
N THR A 321 11.02 -8.17 -11.55
CA THR A 321 10.17 -8.58 -10.43
C THR A 321 8.94 -9.33 -10.96
N PRO A 322 8.40 -10.28 -10.20
CA PRO A 322 7.13 -10.91 -10.55
C PRO A 322 5.92 -10.02 -10.21
N TYR A 323 6.14 -8.83 -9.65
CA TYR A 323 5.14 -7.97 -9.05
C TYR A 323 4.65 -6.91 -10.01
N PHE A 324 3.33 -6.84 -10.18
CA PHE A 324 2.64 -5.89 -11.05
C PHE A 324 1.48 -5.21 -10.33
N TYR A 325 1.15 -3.99 -10.75
CA TYR A 325 -0.02 -3.24 -10.30
C TYR A 325 -0.70 -2.58 -11.50
N SER A 326 -2.01 -2.47 -11.46
CA SER A 326 -2.76 -1.76 -12.50
C SER A 326 -2.65 -0.24 -12.35
N THR A 327 -2.73 0.46 -13.46
CA THR A 327 -2.93 1.91 -13.52
C THR A 327 -3.52 2.30 -14.87
N TYR A 328 -3.86 3.60 -15.04
CA TYR A 328 -4.39 4.12 -16.29
C TYR A 328 -3.42 5.16 -16.88
N ASP A 329 -3.50 5.38 -18.20
CA ASP A 329 -2.68 6.35 -18.96
C ASP A 329 -1.16 6.12 -18.81
N ALA A 330 -0.72 4.87 -18.86
CA ALA A 330 0.68 4.46 -18.83
C ALA A 330 0.97 3.37 -19.88
N GLU A 331 2.25 3.01 -20.03
CA GLU A 331 2.66 1.88 -20.87
C GLU A 331 2.50 0.56 -20.10
N ASN A 332 2.07 -0.49 -20.81
CA ASN A 332 1.91 -1.81 -20.22
C ASN A 332 3.25 -2.57 -20.18
N GLU A 333 3.62 -3.08 -19.03
CA GLU A 333 4.83 -3.87 -18.78
C GLU A 333 4.54 -5.35 -18.54
N SER A 334 3.26 -5.73 -18.37
CA SER A 334 2.88 -7.14 -18.23
C SER A 334 2.61 -7.76 -19.60
N HIS A 335 3.49 -8.67 -20.02
CA HIS A 335 3.39 -9.33 -21.32
C HIS A 335 3.01 -10.80 -21.17
N LYS A 336 2.22 -11.30 -22.12
CA LYS A 336 1.88 -12.73 -22.23
C LYS A 336 3.12 -13.53 -22.61
N THR A 337 3.35 -14.63 -21.90
CA THR A 337 4.51 -15.52 -22.15
C THR A 337 4.24 -16.54 -23.23
N GLY A 338 2.99 -16.69 -23.69
CA GLY A 338 2.57 -17.73 -24.62
C GLY A 338 2.35 -19.11 -23.97
N LYS A 339 2.62 -19.27 -22.67
CA LYS A 339 2.24 -20.46 -21.90
C LYS A 339 0.75 -20.42 -21.55
N LYS A 340 0.17 -21.59 -21.34
CA LYS A 340 -1.14 -21.65 -20.68
C LYS A 340 -1.01 -21.12 -19.26
N SER A 341 -1.79 -20.11 -18.92
CA SER A 341 -1.78 -19.46 -17.62
C SER A 341 -3.02 -19.80 -16.80
N VAL A 342 -2.85 -19.84 -15.48
CA VAL A 342 -3.94 -20.00 -14.52
C VAL A 342 -3.79 -18.93 -13.44
N ILE A 343 -4.85 -18.19 -13.20
CA ILE A 343 -4.92 -17.22 -12.11
C ILE A 343 -5.42 -17.91 -10.85
N VAL A 344 -4.68 -17.74 -9.77
CA VAL A 344 -5.03 -18.15 -8.41
C VAL A 344 -5.40 -16.89 -7.63
N ILE A 345 -6.66 -16.80 -7.22
CA ILE A 345 -7.13 -15.68 -6.40
C ILE A 345 -6.69 -15.92 -4.97
N GLY A 346 -5.99 -14.94 -4.39
CA GLY A 346 -5.52 -14.96 -3.01
C GLY A 346 -6.63 -14.79 -1.98
N SER A 347 -6.25 -14.77 -0.71
CA SER A 347 -7.19 -14.79 0.41
C SER A 347 -7.52 -13.41 0.99
N GLY A 348 -6.94 -12.33 0.43
CA GLY A 348 -7.10 -10.99 0.95
C GLY A 348 -6.47 -10.79 2.34
N PRO A 349 -6.92 -9.80 3.14
CA PRO A 349 -6.36 -9.53 4.45
C PRO A 349 -6.65 -10.65 5.45
N ILE A 350 -5.69 -10.93 6.33
CA ILE A 350 -5.92 -11.91 7.40
C ILE A 350 -6.97 -11.39 8.38
N ARG A 351 -7.86 -12.29 8.80
CA ARG A 351 -8.95 -12.01 9.75
C ARG A 351 -8.73 -12.74 11.05
N ILE A 352 -9.32 -12.23 12.13
CA ILE A 352 -9.26 -12.89 13.42
C ILE A 352 -9.78 -14.33 13.33
N GLY A 353 -9.07 -15.25 13.97
CA GLY A 353 -9.40 -16.69 13.93
C GLY A 353 -8.78 -17.45 12.76
N GLN A 354 -8.09 -16.78 11.84
CA GLN A 354 -7.28 -17.40 10.79
C GLN A 354 -5.82 -17.54 11.26
N GLY A 355 -5.17 -18.61 10.89
CA GLY A 355 -3.75 -18.84 11.05
C GLY A 355 -3.04 -18.89 9.70
N VAL A 356 -1.79 -19.33 9.68
CA VAL A 356 -0.98 -19.40 8.45
C VAL A 356 -1.55 -20.33 7.38
N GLU A 357 -2.43 -21.25 7.77
CA GLU A 357 -3.12 -22.18 6.87
C GLU A 357 -4.03 -21.51 5.86
N PHE A 358 -4.46 -20.26 6.10
CA PHE A 358 -5.35 -19.58 5.15
C PHE A 358 -4.69 -19.30 3.80
N ASP A 359 -3.36 -19.20 3.77
CA ASP A 359 -2.58 -19.00 2.54
C ASP A 359 -1.91 -20.30 2.02
N TYR A 360 -1.94 -21.37 2.80
CA TYR A 360 -1.33 -22.66 2.46
C TYR A 360 -1.87 -23.24 1.16
N ALA A 361 -3.19 -23.23 0.98
CA ALA A 361 -3.83 -23.75 -0.21
C ALA A 361 -3.42 -22.97 -1.47
N THR A 362 -3.29 -21.64 -1.39
CA THR A 362 -2.83 -20.78 -2.50
C THR A 362 -1.42 -21.17 -2.93
N VAL A 363 -0.48 -21.28 -1.99
CA VAL A 363 0.92 -21.66 -2.27
C VAL A 363 1.03 -23.04 -2.90
N HIS A 364 0.30 -24.03 -2.38
CA HIS A 364 0.32 -25.38 -2.92
C HIS A 364 -0.35 -25.49 -4.28
N CYS A 365 -1.43 -24.73 -4.53
CA CYS A 365 -2.07 -24.63 -5.84
C CYS A 365 -1.06 -24.09 -6.88
N VAL A 366 -0.39 -22.97 -6.58
CA VAL A 366 0.64 -22.38 -7.44
C VAL A 366 1.73 -23.40 -7.78
N LYS A 367 2.30 -24.07 -6.76
CA LYS A 367 3.33 -25.08 -6.96
C LYS A 367 2.87 -26.29 -7.80
N ALA A 368 1.61 -26.69 -7.65
CA ALA A 368 1.03 -27.77 -8.45
C ALA A 368 0.89 -27.36 -9.92
N LEU A 369 0.38 -26.15 -10.18
CA LEU A 369 0.25 -25.60 -11.53
C LEU A 369 1.62 -25.48 -12.23
N GLN A 370 2.62 -24.95 -11.56
CA GLN A 370 3.99 -24.86 -12.09
C GLN A 370 4.56 -26.23 -12.44
N LYS A 371 4.37 -27.25 -11.60
CA LYS A 371 4.78 -28.64 -11.89
C LYS A 371 4.07 -29.23 -13.11
N MET A 372 2.85 -28.79 -13.40
CA MET A 372 2.08 -29.19 -14.59
C MET A 372 2.45 -28.39 -15.83
N GLY A 373 3.38 -27.43 -15.74
CA GLY A 373 3.86 -26.60 -16.87
C GLY A 373 3.00 -25.38 -17.17
N TYR A 374 2.06 -25.02 -16.29
CA TYR A 374 1.30 -23.77 -16.42
C TYR A 374 2.09 -22.58 -15.87
N GLU A 375 1.86 -21.39 -16.43
CA GLU A 375 2.21 -20.14 -15.79
C GLU A 375 1.22 -19.88 -14.66
N ALA A 376 1.71 -19.89 -13.42
CA ALA A 376 0.87 -19.68 -12.25
C ALA A 376 0.91 -18.21 -11.82
N ILE A 377 -0.23 -17.54 -11.89
CA ILE A 377 -0.41 -16.11 -11.62
C ILE A 377 -1.22 -15.95 -10.36
N VAL A 378 -0.76 -15.13 -9.43
CA VAL A 378 -1.51 -14.81 -8.19
C VAL A 378 -2.07 -13.41 -8.28
N ILE A 379 -3.28 -13.20 -7.79
CA ILE A 379 -3.86 -11.89 -7.49
C ILE A 379 -4.10 -11.83 -5.99
N ASN A 380 -3.49 -10.87 -5.29
CA ASN A 380 -3.71 -10.68 -3.86
C ASN A 380 -3.36 -9.24 -3.44
N SER A 381 -3.99 -8.76 -2.38
CA SER A 381 -3.75 -7.43 -1.77
C SER A 381 -3.06 -7.51 -0.41
N ASN A 382 -2.73 -8.70 0.06
CA ASN A 382 -2.13 -8.90 1.39
C ASN A 382 -0.61 -9.04 1.30
N PRO A 383 0.18 -8.10 1.84
CA PRO A 383 1.64 -8.17 1.80
C PRO A 383 2.25 -9.17 2.79
N GLU A 384 1.48 -9.65 3.76
CA GLU A 384 1.96 -10.53 4.83
C GLU A 384 1.93 -12.04 4.47
N THR A 385 1.42 -12.41 3.29
CA THR A 385 1.25 -13.82 2.89
C THR A 385 2.46 -14.37 2.17
N VAL A 386 2.68 -15.69 2.29
CA VAL A 386 3.73 -16.42 1.57
C VAL A 386 3.43 -16.48 0.08
N SER A 387 2.16 -16.55 -0.33
CA SER A 387 1.76 -16.56 -1.75
C SER A 387 2.21 -15.31 -2.49
N THR A 388 2.43 -14.20 -1.78
CA THR A 388 2.94 -12.93 -2.35
C THR A 388 4.46 -12.79 -2.29
N ASP A 389 5.18 -13.81 -1.84
CA ASP A 389 6.64 -13.74 -1.81
C ASP A 389 7.25 -13.87 -3.20
N PHE A 390 8.40 -13.20 -3.38
CA PHE A 390 9.13 -13.03 -4.64
C PHE A 390 9.35 -14.32 -5.45
N SER A 391 9.47 -15.47 -4.80
CA SER A 391 9.84 -16.74 -5.43
C SER A 391 8.68 -17.74 -5.57
N ILE A 392 7.45 -17.34 -5.35
CA ILE A 392 6.31 -18.26 -5.30
C ILE A 392 5.62 -18.38 -6.66
N SER A 393 5.06 -17.30 -7.18
CA SER A 393 4.34 -17.30 -8.46
C SER A 393 5.19 -16.79 -9.61
N ASP A 394 4.81 -17.11 -10.84
CA ASP A 394 5.46 -16.58 -12.05
C ASP A 394 5.13 -15.09 -12.23
N LYS A 395 3.90 -14.68 -11.85
CA LYS A 395 3.46 -13.29 -11.76
C LYS A 395 2.56 -13.10 -10.55
N LEU A 396 2.63 -11.92 -9.95
CA LEU A 396 1.73 -11.47 -8.91
C LEU A 396 1.17 -10.10 -9.27
N TYR A 397 -0.14 -9.99 -9.32
CA TYR A 397 -0.83 -8.71 -9.38
C TYR A 397 -1.24 -8.28 -7.98
N PHE A 398 -0.66 -7.18 -7.49
CA PHE A 398 -1.11 -6.52 -6.27
C PHE A 398 -2.36 -5.69 -6.58
N GLU A 399 -3.50 -6.35 -6.43
CA GLU A 399 -4.80 -5.77 -6.77
C GLU A 399 -5.85 -6.12 -5.72
N PRO A 400 -6.89 -5.28 -5.57
CA PRO A 400 -8.09 -5.65 -4.83
C PRO A 400 -8.72 -6.92 -5.42
N LEU A 401 -9.36 -7.73 -4.57
CA LEU A 401 -10.06 -8.94 -5.00
C LEU A 401 -11.52 -8.65 -5.43
N THR A 402 -11.74 -7.50 -6.08
CA THR A 402 -13.05 -7.15 -6.64
C THR A 402 -13.25 -7.75 -8.03
N LEU A 403 -14.50 -7.84 -8.46
CA LEU A 403 -14.82 -8.35 -9.80
C LEU A 403 -14.14 -7.51 -10.90
N GLU A 404 -14.15 -6.18 -10.77
CA GLU A 404 -13.51 -5.27 -11.73
C GLU A 404 -12.02 -5.53 -11.83
N ASP A 405 -11.30 -5.50 -10.70
CA ASP A 405 -9.85 -5.60 -10.65
C ASP A 405 -9.37 -6.98 -11.14
N VAL A 406 -10.06 -8.05 -10.76
CA VAL A 406 -9.77 -9.42 -11.23
C VAL A 406 -10.01 -9.57 -12.73
N LEU A 407 -11.15 -9.09 -13.26
CA LEU A 407 -11.45 -9.15 -14.70
C LEU A 407 -10.50 -8.29 -15.54
N ASN A 408 -9.99 -7.20 -14.99
CA ASN A 408 -8.95 -6.42 -15.64
C ASN A 408 -7.66 -7.24 -15.78
N ALA A 409 -7.20 -7.90 -14.71
CA ALA A 409 -6.01 -8.75 -14.73
C ALA A 409 -6.16 -9.93 -15.71
N VAL A 410 -7.31 -10.58 -15.77
CA VAL A 410 -7.61 -11.67 -16.71
C VAL A 410 -7.36 -11.26 -18.17
N SER A 411 -7.57 -10.00 -18.51
CA SER A 411 -7.37 -9.50 -19.89
C SER A 411 -5.89 -9.52 -20.33
N TYR A 412 -4.96 -9.60 -19.40
CA TYR A 412 -3.50 -9.57 -19.63
C TYR A 412 -2.81 -10.93 -19.39
N THR A 413 -3.55 -11.95 -19.06
CA THR A 413 -3.02 -13.30 -18.74
C THR A 413 -3.28 -14.34 -19.81
#